data_620de5d9416a3657df35f654f28a3560
#
_entry.id   620de5d9416a3657df35f654f28a3560
#
_cell.length_a   1.000
_cell.length_b   1.000
_cell.length_c   1.000
_cell.angle_alpha   90.00
_cell.angle_beta   90.00
_cell.angle_gamma   90.00
#
_symmetry.space_group_name_H-M   'P 1'
#
loop_
_entity.id
_entity.type
_entity.pdbx_description
1 polymer ?
#
loop_
_entity_poly.entity_id
_entity_poly.type
_entity_poly.pdbx_seq_one_letter_code
_entity_poly.pdbx_strand_id
1 'polypeptide(L)'
;MHTGGRIHLTEKGHIMPHDDLTIVYEDHSLLLCVKPVGVLSEDSENGASMPHLLRQHYAAAHQPDYIATVHRLDKVTGGLMLFSRQRAVTGRLIAAVAEHRVEKEYLAVLRGHPPEKEGELIDLLFRDAAKNKSYVVKRMRKGVREAKLSYHTLAETDKLTLVRVRLFTGRTHQIRVQFSSRGLPLLGDIRYGSKDANCSTALWSYRLALIHPITGERIDVTQPPPEQYPWNLFNCDELRG
;
A
#
# COMPACT_ATOMS: atom_id res chain seq x y z
N MET A 1 -10.74 -12.71 -23.05
CA MET A 1 -11.90 -12.22 -22.26
C MET A 1 -11.58 -12.50 -20.80
N HIS A 2 -11.15 -11.49 -20.04
CA HIS A 2 -10.82 -11.63 -18.61
C HIS A 2 -12.03 -11.17 -17.83
N THR A 3 -12.71 -12.11 -17.18
CA THR A 3 -13.83 -11.81 -16.27
C THR A 3 -13.25 -11.51 -14.90
N GLY A 4 -13.27 -10.24 -14.49
CA GLY A 4 -12.91 -9.82 -13.14
C GLY A 4 -13.97 -10.27 -12.12
N GLY A 5 -13.60 -11.15 -11.22
CA GLY A 5 -14.41 -11.59 -10.09
C GLY A 5 -14.39 -10.55 -8.94
N ARG A 6 -15.53 -10.35 -8.27
CA ARG A 6 -15.70 -9.41 -7.15
C ARG A 6 -15.62 -10.15 -5.81
N ILE A 7 -14.87 -9.57 -4.86
CA ILE A 7 -14.88 -10.06 -3.47
C ILE A 7 -16.14 -9.59 -2.77
N HIS A 8 -16.97 -10.52 -2.33
CA HIS A 8 -18.03 -10.28 -1.36
C HIS A 8 -17.57 -10.73 0.03
N LEU A 9 -17.43 -9.77 0.94
CA LEU A 9 -17.25 -10.08 2.36
C LEU A 9 -18.61 -10.50 2.93
N THR A 10 -18.73 -11.73 3.40
CA THR A 10 -19.89 -12.17 4.17
C THR A 10 -19.73 -11.73 5.64
N GLU A 11 -20.82 -11.45 6.33
CA GLU A 11 -20.91 -10.94 7.71
C GLU A 11 -20.23 -11.83 8.79
N LYS A 12 -19.60 -12.93 8.42
CA LYS A 12 -18.95 -13.88 9.34
C LYS A 12 -17.46 -14.13 9.09
N GLY A 13 -16.76 -13.22 8.43
CA GLY A 13 -15.28 -13.29 8.36
C GLY A 13 -14.71 -14.53 7.65
N HIS A 14 -15.49 -15.28 6.89
CA HIS A 14 -15.01 -16.36 6.05
C HIS A 14 -14.51 -15.79 4.71
N ILE A 15 -13.24 -15.96 4.46
CA ILE A 15 -12.62 -15.64 3.16
C ILE A 15 -13.05 -16.76 2.21
N MET A 16 -13.78 -16.37 1.16
CA MET A 16 -14.18 -17.28 0.09
C MET A 16 -12.98 -17.70 -0.78
N PRO A 17 -13.03 -18.88 -1.41
CA PRO A 17 -11.86 -19.50 -2.01
C PRO A 17 -11.50 -18.93 -3.39
N HIS A 18 -10.21 -18.82 -3.64
CA HIS A 18 -9.43 -18.91 -4.88
C HIS A 18 -9.66 -17.97 -6.08
N ASP A 19 -10.78 -17.27 -6.27
CA ASP A 19 -11.05 -16.57 -7.53
C ASP A 19 -10.66 -15.08 -7.58
N ASP A 20 -10.16 -14.47 -6.49
CA ASP A 20 -10.06 -13.02 -6.37
C ASP A 20 -8.61 -12.48 -6.21
N LEU A 21 -7.60 -13.29 -6.50
CA LEU A 21 -6.22 -12.83 -6.44
C LEU A 21 -5.84 -12.11 -7.75
N THR A 22 -5.78 -10.78 -7.73
CA THR A 22 -5.35 -10.00 -8.91
C THR A 22 -3.82 -9.96 -8.98
N ILE A 23 -3.23 -10.78 -9.84
CA ILE A 23 -1.81 -10.71 -10.21
C ILE A 23 -1.71 -9.79 -11.43
N VAL A 24 -0.88 -8.74 -11.35
CA VAL A 24 -0.73 -7.72 -12.41
C VAL A 24 0.58 -7.85 -13.17
N TYR A 25 1.58 -8.47 -12.57
CA TYR A 25 2.83 -8.87 -13.21
C TYR A 25 3.36 -10.14 -12.53
N GLU A 26 3.88 -11.05 -13.31
CA GLU A 26 4.48 -12.29 -12.82
C GLU A 26 5.54 -12.82 -13.77
N ASP A 27 6.65 -13.29 -13.18
CA ASP A 27 7.64 -14.11 -13.86
C ASP A 27 8.18 -15.20 -12.90
N HIS A 28 9.26 -15.90 -13.30
CA HIS A 28 9.87 -16.92 -12.48
C HIS A 28 10.48 -16.39 -11.16
N SER A 29 10.85 -15.13 -11.10
CA SER A 29 11.63 -14.52 -10.02
C SER A 29 10.79 -13.73 -9.01
N LEU A 30 9.77 -13.02 -9.49
CA LEU A 30 8.96 -12.11 -8.69
C LEU A 30 7.52 -12.01 -9.23
N LEU A 31 6.64 -11.46 -8.39
CA LEU A 31 5.28 -11.10 -8.79
C LEU A 31 4.86 -9.78 -8.15
N LEU A 32 3.99 -9.05 -8.85
CA LEU A 32 3.22 -7.94 -8.31
C LEU A 32 1.73 -8.32 -8.32
N CYS A 33 1.10 -8.16 -7.18
CA CYS A 33 -0.33 -8.45 -7.03
C CYS A 33 -1.02 -7.38 -6.19
N VAL A 34 -2.34 -7.36 -6.24
CA VAL A 34 -3.17 -6.45 -5.45
C VAL A 34 -3.46 -7.08 -4.09
N LYS A 35 -3.02 -6.41 -3.03
CA LYS A 35 -3.42 -6.76 -1.66
C LYS A 35 -4.80 -6.16 -1.36
N PRO A 36 -5.80 -6.94 -1.01
CA PRO A 36 -7.06 -6.42 -0.51
C PRO A 36 -6.88 -5.67 0.82
N VAL A 37 -7.75 -4.69 1.07
CA VAL A 37 -7.88 -4.08 2.40
C VAL A 37 -8.31 -5.15 3.41
N GLY A 38 -7.74 -5.13 4.61
CA GLY A 38 -8.04 -6.10 5.67
C GLY A 38 -7.18 -7.36 5.67
N VAL A 39 -6.45 -7.65 4.58
CA VAL A 39 -5.50 -8.77 4.47
C VAL A 39 -4.13 -8.35 4.99
N LEU A 40 -3.42 -9.25 5.67
CA LEU A 40 -2.07 -9.01 6.19
C LEU A 40 -1.03 -9.16 5.07
N SER A 41 0.04 -8.35 5.15
CA SER A 41 1.15 -8.39 4.19
C SER A 41 2.15 -9.51 4.43
N GLU A 42 2.25 -10.00 5.66
CA GLU A 42 3.18 -11.04 6.12
C GLU A 42 2.40 -12.21 6.67
N ASP A 43 3.05 -13.38 6.76
CA ASP A 43 2.45 -14.56 7.36
C ASP A 43 1.95 -14.30 8.78
N SER A 44 0.82 -14.89 9.10
CA SER A 44 0.17 -14.76 10.40
C SER A 44 -0.58 -16.06 10.72
N GLU A 45 -0.48 -16.49 11.96
CA GLU A 45 -1.24 -17.62 12.49
C GLU A 45 -2.73 -17.27 12.67
N ASN A 46 -3.06 -15.97 12.77
CA ASN A 46 -4.37 -15.46 13.18
C ASN A 46 -5.08 -14.65 12.08
N GLY A 47 -5.00 -15.06 10.83
CA GLY A 47 -5.77 -14.36 9.80
C GLY A 47 -5.25 -14.51 8.38
N ALA A 48 -6.05 -14.02 7.45
CA ALA A 48 -5.70 -14.02 6.04
C ALA A 48 -4.47 -13.18 5.77
N SER A 49 -3.48 -13.76 5.13
CA SER A 49 -2.25 -13.11 4.72
C SER A 49 -1.99 -13.30 3.24
N MET A 50 -1.36 -12.31 2.61
CA MET A 50 -1.01 -12.40 1.19
C MET A 50 -0.11 -13.61 0.86
N PRO A 51 0.96 -13.92 1.64
CA PRO A 51 1.77 -15.10 1.35
C PRO A 51 0.97 -16.41 1.43
N HIS A 52 0.04 -16.53 2.38
CA HIS A 52 -0.82 -17.71 2.47
C HIS A 52 -1.72 -17.85 1.24
N LEU A 53 -2.41 -16.78 0.84
CA LEU A 53 -3.27 -16.79 -0.35
C LEU A 53 -2.50 -17.11 -1.63
N LEU A 54 -1.32 -16.51 -1.79
CA LEU A 54 -0.46 -16.77 -2.95
C LEU A 54 0.02 -18.23 -2.99
N ARG A 55 0.46 -18.80 -1.86
CA ARG A 55 0.85 -20.22 -1.80
C ARG A 55 -0.31 -21.14 -2.14
N GLN A 56 -1.51 -20.88 -1.64
CA GLN A 56 -2.70 -21.65 -2.00
C GLN A 56 -2.99 -21.58 -3.51
N HIS A 57 -2.89 -20.39 -4.10
CA HIS A 57 -3.07 -20.17 -5.54
C HIS A 57 -2.10 -21.04 -6.37
N TYR A 58 -0.80 -20.99 -6.05
CA TYR A 58 0.20 -21.77 -6.80
C TYR A 58 0.11 -23.27 -6.54
N ALA A 59 -0.18 -23.68 -5.31
CA ALA A 59 -0.38 -25.09 -4.99
C ALA A 59 -1.58 -25.68 -5.76
N ALA A 60 -2.68 -24.95 -5.87
CA ALA A 60 -3.86 -25.37 -6.67
C ALA A 60 -3.54 -25.48 -8.17
N ALA A 61 -2.61 -24.68 -8.68
CA ALA A 61 -2.11 -24.74 -10.06
C ALA A 61 -0.96 -25.74 -10.27
N HIS A 62 -0.59 -26.53 -9.24
CA HIS A 62 0.57 -27.45 -9.26
C HIS A 62 1.88 -26.76 -9.62
N GLN A 63 2.06 -25.49 -9.22
CA GLN A 63 3.26 -24.70 -9.44
C GLN A 63 4.08 -24.56 -8.15
N PRO A 64 5.39 -24.21 -8.25
CA PRO A 64 6.20 -23.88 -7.08
C PRO A 64 5.57 -22.76 -6.25
N ASP A 65 5.39 -23.01 -4.95
CA ASP A 65 4.66 -22.16 -4.02
C ASP A 65 5.58 -21.29 -3.14
N TYR A 66 6.86 -21.20 -3.46
CA TYR A 66 7.76 -20.31 -2.73
C TYR A 66 7.36 -18.84 -2.90
N ILE A 67 6.93 -18.24 -1.82
CA ILE A 67 6.55 -16.82 -1.74
C ILE A 67 7.25 -16.17 -0.56
N ALA A 68 7.98 -15.08 -0.82
CA ALA A 68 8.62 -14.28 0.23
C ALA A 68 8.19 -12.82 0.13
N THR A 69 7.76 -12.27 1.26
CA THR A 69 7.43 -10.84 1.41
C THR A 69 8.70 -10.01 1.38
N VAL A 70 8.77 -9.00 0.52
CA VAL A 70 9.93 -8.09 0.40
C VAL A 70 9.66 -6.68 0.92
N HIS A 71 8.40 -6.29 1.00
CA HIS A 71 7.94 -5.06 1.67
C HIS A 71 6.52 -5.25 2.20
N ARG A 72 6.02 -4.27 2.95
CA ARG A 72 4.73 -4.35 3.64
C ARG A 72 3.84 -3.17 3.34
N LEU A 73 2.54 -3.43 3.31
CA LEU A 73 1.46 -2.45 3.47
C LEU A 73 0.79 -2.65 4.84
N ASP A 74 0.21 -1.60 5.38
CA ASP A 74 -0.65 -1.71 6.56
C ASP A 74 -1.85 -2.60 6.26
N LYS A 75 -2.42 -3.28 7.27
CA LYS A 75 -3.63 -4.10 7.12
C LYS A 75 -4.76 -3.33 6.43
N VAL A 76 -4.90 -2.04 6.76
CA VAL A 76 -5.94 -1.13 6.24
C VAL A 76 -5.63 -0.55 4.86
N THR A 77 -4.44 -0.75 4.32
CA THR A 77 -4.00 -0.24 3.01
C THR A 77 -4.16 -1.33 1.97
N GLY A 78 -4.83 -1.03 0.87
CA GLY A 78 -4.91 -1.90 -0.30
C GLY A 78 -3.93 -1.51 -1.40
N GLY A 79 -3.89 -2.30 -2.49
CA GLY A 79 -3.11 -2.00 -3.69
C GLY A 79 -1.88 -2.86 -3.90
N LEU A 80 -0.98 -2.39 -4.75
CA LEU A 80 0.14 -3.15 -5.26
C LEU A 80 1.13 -3.59 -4.17
N MET A 81 1.47 -4.87 -4.19
CA MET A 81 2.54 -5.47 -3.42
C MET A 81 3.47 -6.30 -4.30
N LEU A 82 4.77 -6.22 -4.00
CA LEU A 82 5.83 -7.01 -4.62
C LEU A 82 6.21 -8.18 -3.72
N PHE A 83 6.30 -9.39 -4.31
CA PHE A 83 6.77 -10.61 -3.66
C PHE A 83 7.89 -11.25 -4.47
N SER A 84 8.77 -11.98 -3.78
CA SER A 84 9.74 -12.85 -4.45
C SER A 84 9.14 -14.24 -4.64
N ARG A 85 9.33 -14.82 -5.82
CA ARG A 85 8.98 -16.20 -6.17
C ARG A 85 10.19 -17.15 -6.15
N GLN A 86 11.39 -16.61 -5.97
CA GLN A 86 12.61 -17.38 -6.02
C GLN A 86 13.54 -17.03 -4.84
N ARG A 87 13.96 -18.03 -4.08
CA ARG A 87 14.83 -17.86 -2.89
C ARG A 87 16.12 -17.11 -3.21
N ALA A 88 16.75 -17.41 -4.35
CA ALA A 88 18.00 -16.78 -4.79
C ALA A 88 17.86 -15.26 -5.07
N VAL A 89 16.65 -14.77 -5.35
CA VAL A 89 16.38 -13.38 -5.72
C VAL A 89 15.89 -12.55 -4.52
N THR A 90 15.34 -13.21 -3.50
CA THR A 90 14.70 -12.56 -2.34
C THR A 90 15.60 -11.50 -1.70
N GLY A 91 16.87 -11.84 -1.43
CA GLY A 91 17.81 -10.88 -0.82
C GLY A 91 18.05 -9.63 -1.67
N ARG A 92 18.11 -9.76 -3.00
CA ARG A 92 18.28 -8.64 -3.93
C ARG A 92 17.07 -7.70 -3.92
N LEU A 93 15.85 -8.28 -3.88
CA LEU A 93 14.61 -7.49 -3.79
C LEU A 93 14.48 -6.78 -2.45
N ILE A 94 14.80 -7.43 -1.34
CA ILE A 94 14.82 -6.81 0.00
C ILE A 94 15.83 -5.65 0.03
N ALA A 95 17.03 -5.84 -0.52
CA ALA A 95 18.04 -4.79 -0.64
C ALA A 95 17.54 -3.62 -1.50
N ALA A 96 16.91 -3.88 -2.65
CA ALA A 96 16.34 -2.85 -3.51
C ALA A 96 15.26 -2.01 -2.78
N VAL A 97 14.44 -2.63 -1.96
CA VAL A 97 13.44 -1.92 -1.12
C VAL A 97 14.13 -1.09 -0.03
N ALA A 98 15.11 -1.66 0.68
CA ALA A 98 15.83 -1.00 1.77
C ALA A 98 16.66 0.21 1.29
N GLU A 99 17.22 0.12 0.09
CA GLU A 99 18.02 1.16 -0.58
C GLU A 99 17.16 2.16 -1.38
N HIS A 100 15.83 2.10 -1.24
CA HIS A 100 14.87 2.98 -1.93
C HIS A 100 14.96 2.93 -3.47
N ARG A 101 15.44 1.83 -4.04
CA ARG A 101 15.48 1.57 -5.50
C ARG A 101 14.16 1.05 -6.07
N VAL A 102 13.17 0.80 -5.21
CA VAL A 102 11.79 0.54 -5.60
C VAL A 102 10.99 1.84 -5.42
N GLU A 103 10.56 2.42 -6.53
CA GLU A 103 9.67 3.60 -6.51
C GLU A 103 8.29 3.17 -6.05
N LYS A 104 7.69 3.94 -5.15
CA LYS A 104 6.37 3.66 -4.58
C LYS A 104 5.54 4.91 -4.59
N GLU A 105 4.41 4.86 -5.30
CA GLU A 105 3.41 5.92 -5.28
C GLU A 105 2.08 5.40 -4.74
N TYR A 106 1.43 6.25 -3.99
CA TYR A 106 0.16 5.98 -3.35
C TYR A 106 -0.87 7.01 -3.75
N LEU A 107 -2.12 6.61 -3.74
CA LEU A 107 -3.25 7.54 -3.72
C LEU A 107 -3.80 7.59 -2.30
N ALA A 108 -4.12 8.80 -1.86
CA ALA A 108 -4.75 9.03 -0.57
C ALA A 108 -5.86 10.07 -0.68
N VAL A 109 -6.96 9.86 0.03
CA VAL A 109 -8.01 10.87 0.18
C VAL A 109 -7.87 11.51 1.54
N LEU A 110 -7.61 12.81 1.57
CA LEU A 110 -7.44 13.62 2.78
C LEU A 110 -8.77 14.28 3.17
N ARG A 111 -8.97 14.49 4.46
CA ARG A 111 -10.00 15.42 4.97
C ARG A 111 -9.45 16.82 5.01
N GLY A 112 -10.11 17.73 4.28
CA GLY A 112 -9.64 19.11 4.10
C GLY A 112 -8.66 19.24 2.93
N HIS A 113 -8.04 20.39 2.85
CA HIS A 113 -7.20 20.78 1.72
C HIS A 113 -5.79 21.13 2.22
N PRO A 114 -4.74 20.56 1.63
CA PRO A 114 -3.38 21.04 1.86
C PRO A 114 -3.26 22.51 1.46
N PRO A 115 -2.43 23.32 2.15
CA PRO A 115 -2.26 24.74 1.82
C PRO A 115 -1.66 24.94 0.41
N GLU A 116 -0.87 23.97 -0.06
CA GLU A 116 -0.27 23.98 -1.39
C GLU A 116 -0.72 22.72 -2.16
N LYS A 117 -0.83 22.83 -3.48
CA LYS A 117 -1.22 21.72 -4.34
C LYS A 117 -0.15 20.63 -4.44
N GLU A 118 1.08 20.95 -4.15
CA GLU A 118 2.20 20.02 -4.09
C GLU A 118 3.18 20.40 -3.00
N GLY A 119 3.94 19.45 -2.49
CA GLY A 119 4.93 19.72 -1.46
C GLY A 119 5.69 18.49 -0.99
N GLU A 120 6.72 18.74 -0.19
CA GLU A 120 7.46 17.71 0.52
C GLU A 120 7.14 17.73 2.01
N LEU A 121 6.97 16.55 2.60
CA LEU A 121 6.82 16.39 4.04
C LEU A 121 8.05 15.64 4.58
N ILE A 122 8.79 16.33 5.44
CA ILE A 122 9.97 15.78 6.11
C ILE A 122 9.72 15.87 7.62
N ASP A 123 9.69 14.73 8.28
CA ASP A 123 9.40 14.63 9.71
C ASP A 123 10.27 13.59 10.39
N LEU A 124 10.46 13.73 11.70
CA LEU A 124 11.02 12.71 12.55
C LEU A 124 9.88 11.85 13.12
N LEU A 125 9.90 10.54 12.84
CA LEU A 125 8.87 9.61 13.30
C LEU A 125 9.39 8.68 14.39
N PHE A 126 8.61 8.55 15.45
CA PHE A 126 8.77 7.56 16.50
C PHE A 126 7.64 6.54 16.43
N ARG A 127 7.98 5.24 16.38
CA ARG A 127 7.00 4.15 16.43
C ARG A 127 6.85 3.65 17.87
N ASP A 128 5.65 3.77 18.42
CA ASP A 128 5.23 3.09 19.64
C ASP A 128 4.70 1.70 19.25
N ALA A 129 5.50 0.67 19.52
CA ALA A 129 5.14 -0.71 19.17
C ALA A 129 3.97 -1.23 20.01
N ALA A 130 3.88 -0.85 21.29
CA ALA A 130 2.81 -1.29 22.18
C ALA A 130 1.44 -0.77 21.76
N LYS A 131 1.39 0.48 21.27
CA LYS A 131 0.17 1.10 20.74
C LYS A 131 -0.04 0.84 19.26
N ASN A 132 0.91 0.19 18.58
CA ASN A 132 0.95 0.05 17.12
C ASN A 132 0.64 1.38 16.40
N LYS A 133 1.32 2.46 16.82
CA LYS A 133 1.08 3.82 16.32
C LYS A 133 2.39 4.57 16.13
N SER A 134 2.49 5.40 15.09
CA SER A 134 3.61 6.31 14.86
C SER A 134 3.23 7.74 15.24
N TYR A 135 4.22 8.52 15.63
CA TYR A 135 4.07 9.92 16.05
C TYR A 135 5.15 10.78 15.40
N VAL A 136 4.79 11.98 14.97
CA VAL A 136 5.75 13.01 14.63
C VAL A 136 6.34 13.56 15.94
N VAL A 137 7.67 13.64 16.00
CA VAL A 137 8.41 14.13 17.16
C VAL A 137 9.40 15.23 16.77
N LYS A 138 9.76 16.11 17.70
CA LYS A 138 10.62 17.28 17.42
C LYS A 138 12.11 16.99 17.52
N ARG A 139 12.52 15.89 18.14
CA ARG A 139 13.95 15.62 18.44
C ARG A 139 14.35 14.21 18.05
N MET A 140 15.54 14.08 17.46
CA MET A 140 16.17 12.80 17.20
C MET A 140 16.56 12.11 18.53
N ARG A 141 16.21 10.84 18.65
CA ARG A 141 16.59 9.97 19.78
C ARG A 141 16.52 8.50 19.35
N LYS A 142 16.91 7.58 20.21
CA LYS A 142 16.82 6.14 19.93
C LYS A 142 15.40 5.76 19.52
N GLY A 143 15.27 5.03 18.40
CA GLY A 143 13.99 4.60 17.84
C GLY A 143 13.27 5.64 16.95
N VAL A 144 13.77 6.87 16.86
CA VAL A 144 13.28 7.88 15.92
C VAL A 144 13.98 7.72 14.57
N ARG A 145 13.24 7.91 13.48
CA ARG A 145 13.74 7.85 12.11
C ARG A 145 13.17 9.00 11.30
N GLU A 146 13.98 9.54 10.40
CA GLU A 146 13.50 10.49 9.39
C GLU A 146 12.55 9.80 8.40
N ALA A 147 11.53 10.55 8.00
CA ALA A 147 10.52 10.16 7.05
C ALA A 147 10.33 11.27 6.02
N LYS A 148 10.47 10.94 4.74
CA LYS A 148 10.32 11.88 3.62
C LYS A 148 9.34 11.33 2.59
N LEU A 149 8.40 12.18 2.18
CA LEU A 149 7.50 11.98 1.04
C LEU A 149 7.31 13.28 0.27
N SER A 150 6.88 13.19 -0.98
CA SER A 150 6.26 14.31 -1.69
C SER A 150 4.80 13.96 -2.02
N TYR A 151 4.00 15.00 -2.23
CA TYR A 151 2.61 14.85 -2.66
C TYR A 151 2.26 15.84 -3.75
N HIS A 152 1.27 15.48 -4.55
CA HIS A 152 0.63 16.34 -5.55
C HIS A 152 -0.88 16.12 -5.48
N THR A 153 -1.65 17.22 -5.44
CA THR A 153 -3.11 17.21 -5.47
C THR A 153 -3.59 16.91 -6.87
N LEU A 154 -4.40 15.87 -7.01
CA LEU A 154 -4.99 15.45 -8.28
C LEU A 154 -6.38 16.04 -8.48
N ALA A 155 -7.20 16.01 -7.43
CA ALA A 155 -8.57 16.50 -7.50
C ALA A 155 -9.06 16.92 -6.10
N GLU A 156 -10.09 17.76 -6.06
CA GLU A 156 -10.69 18.30 -4.83
C GLU A 156 -12.22 18.25 -4.92
N THR A 157 -12.84 18.05 -3.78
CA THR A 157 -14.27 18.32 -3.54
C THR A 157 -14.36 19.39 -2.45
N ASP A 158 -15.56 19.81 -2.05
CA ASP A 158 -15.73 20.82 -0.98
C ASP A 158 -15.01 20.48 0.34
N LYS A 159 -14.78 19.20 0.63
CA LYS A 159 -14.28 18.73 1.93
C LYS A 159 -13.12 17.74 1.86
N LEU A 160 -12.81 17.25 0.68
CA LEU A 160 -11.85 16.18 0.48
C LEU A 160 -10.85 16.54 -0.62
N THR A 161 -9.64 16.04 -0.48
CA THR A 161 -8.59 16.16 -1.49
C THR A 161 -8.04 14.79 -1.83
N LEU A 162 -8.00 14.45 -3.11
CA LEU A 162 -7.28 13.32 -3.64
C LEU A 162 -5.83 13.74 -3.91
N VAL A 163 -4.88 13.06 -3.30
CA VAL A 163 -3.45 13.30 -3.52
C VAL A 163 -2.73 12.06 -4.03
N ARG A 164 -1.77 12.27 -4.93
CA ARG A 164 -0.73 11.28 -5.27
C ARG A 164 0.46 11.53 -4.35
N VAL A 165 0.94 10.48 -3.72
CA VAL A 165 2.05 10.54 -2.75
C VAL A 165 3.20 9.68 -3.24
N ARG A 166 4.40 10.24 -3.37
CA ARG A 166 5.64 9.50 -3.63
C ARG A 166 6.42 9.33 -2.33
N LEU A 167 6.72 8.07 -1.97
CA LEU A 167 7.51 7.75 -0.79
C LEU A 167 9.00 7.69 -1.11
N PHE A 168 9.81 8.48 -0.41
CA PHE A 168 11.28 8.36 -0.39
C PHE A 168 11.78 7.49 0.76
N THR A 169 10.97 7.32 1.80
CA THR A 169 11.21 6.42 2.94
C THR A 169 9.93 5.59 3.19
N GLY A 170 10.06 4.46 3.88
CA GLY A 170 8.93 3.56 4.16
C GLY A 170 8.76 3.30 5.66
N ARG A 171 8.45 4.33 6.47
CA ARG A 171 8.23 4.17 7.91
C ARG A 171 6.80 3.69 8.19
N THR A 172 6.62 2.98 9.29
CA THR A 172 5.30 2.50 9.71
C THR A 172 4.30 3.64 9.80
N HIS A 173 3.16 3.50 9.12
CA HIS A 173 2.08 4.49 9.04
C HIS A 173 2.52 5.88 8.52
N GLN A 174 3.59 5.96 7.75
CA GLN A 174 4.25 7.23 7.38
C GLN A 174 3.28 8.25 6.80
N ILE A 175 2.60 7.93 5.70
CA ILE A 175 1.65 8.82 5.01
C ILE A 175 0.56 9.27 6.00
N ARG A 176 0.00 8.33 6.73
CA ARG A 176 -1.11 8.54 7.68
C ARG A 176 -0.74 9.53 8.78
N VAL A 177 0.42 9.35 9.43
CA VAL A 177 0.85 10.22 10.53
C VAL A 177 1.33 11.59 10.05
N GLN A 178 2.01 11.68 8.90
CA GLN A 178 2.51 12.95 8.39
C GLN A 178 1.37 13.89 7.97
N PHE A 179 0.35 13.41 7.29
CA PHE A 179 -0.83 14.22 6.96
C PHE A 179 -1.67 14.53 8.22
N SER A 180 -1.91 13.54 9.08
CA SER A 180 -2.67 13.75 10.30
C SER A 180 -2.03 14.79 11.23
N SER A 181 -0.70 14.82 11.34
CA SER A 181 0.01 15.82 12.17
C SER A 181 -0.15 17.27 11.69
N ARG A 182 -0.63 17.45 10.46
CA ARG A 182 -0.94 18.75 9.82
C ARG A 182 -2.44 19.07 9.82
N GLY A 183 -3.24 18.29 10.57
CA GLY A 183 -4.69 18.48 10.61
C GLY A 183 -5.44 17.94 9.39
N LEU A 184 -4.78 17.13 8.54
CA LEU A 184 -5.30 16.56 7.29
C LEU A 184 -5.34 15.02 7.38
N PRO A 185 -6.08 14.41 8.32
CA PRO A 185 -6.13 12.95 8.42
C PRO A 185 -6.70 12.34 7.13
N LEU A 186 -6.23 11.14 6.78
CA LEU A 186 -6.82 10.39 5.69
C LEU A 186 -8.27 10.02 6.02
N LEU A 187 -9.15 10.07 5.04
CA LEU A 187 -10.54 9.66 5.19
C LEU A 187 -10.61 8.20 5.66
N GLY A 188 -11.46 7.90 6.63
CA GLY A 188 -11.58 6.56 7.22
C GLY A 188 -10.45 6.17 8.19
N ASP A 189 -9.42 7.00 8.38
CA ASP A 189 -8.33 6.69 9.31
C ASP A 189 -8.63 7.11 10.76
N ILE A 190 -9.49 6.34 11.42
CA ILE A 190 -9.90 6.59 12.82
C ILE A 190 -8.69 6.63 13.76
N ARG A 191 -7.67 5.79 13.53
CA ARG A 191 -6.46 5.73 14.37
C ARG A 191 -5.71 7.06 14.38
N TYR A 192 -5.78 7.80 13.28
CA TYR A 192 -5.09 9.08 13.09
C TYR A 192 -6.04 10.29 13.03
N GLY A 193 -7.26 10.15 13.55
CA GLY A 193 -8.14 11.27 13.84
C GLY A 193 -9.22 11.58 12.80
N SER A 194 -9.41 10.72 11.79
CA SER A 194 -10.61 10.79 10.97
C SER A 194 -11.84 10.47 11.83
N LYS A 195 -12.93 11.20 11.62
CA LYS A 195 -14.22 10.94 12.26
C LYS A 195 -15.15 10.09 11.38
N ASP A 196 -14.72 9.76 10.16
CA ASP A 196 -15.54 8.98 9.22
C ASP A 196 -15.28 7.51 9.42
N ALA A 197 -16.31 6.77 9.73
CA ALA A 197 -16.30 5.32 9.87
C ALA A 197 -16.93 4.59 8.66
N ASN A 198 -17.35 5.34 7.62
CA ASN A 198 -18.10 4.78 6.49
C ASN A 198 -17.23 4.10 5.43
N CYS A 199 -15.91 4.20 5.58
CA CYS A 199 -14.96 3.50 4.71
C CYS A 199 -13.71 3.09 5.50
N SER A 200 -12.94 2.16 4.95
CA SER A 200 -11.58 1.89 5.38
C SER A 200 -10.69 3.09 5.12
N THR A 201 -9.50 3.13 5.74
CA THR A 201 -8.50 4.18 5.47
C THR A 201 -8.28 4.33 3.97
N ALA A 202 -8.60 5.50 3.42
CA ALA A 202 -8.47 5.80 2.00
C ALA A 202 -7.00 6.00 1.60
N LEU A 203 -6.27 4.88 1.57
CA LEU A 203 -4.87 4.79 1.19
C LEU A 203 -4.68 3.57 0.29
N TRP A 204 -4.13 3.78 -0.91
CA TRP A 204 -3.96 2.77 -1.93
C TRP A 204 -2.55 2.79 -2.51
N SER A 205 -1.86 1.66 -2.52
CA SER A 205 -0.58 1.50 -3.21
C SER A 205 -0.83 1.44 -4.71
N TYR A 206 -0.60 2.57 -5.38
CA TYR A 206 -1.04 2.82 -6.74
C TYR A 206 -0.02 2.37 -7.79
N ARG A 207 1.28 2.71 -7.59
CA ARG A 207 2.35 2.43 -8.53
C ARG A 207 3.56 1.83 -7.83
N LEU A 208 4.12 0.79 -8.44
CA LEU A 208 5.42 0.23 -8.09
C LEU A 208 6.29 0.19 -9.34
N ALA A 209 7.51 0.75 -9.26
CA ALA A 209 8.49 0.62 -10.31
C ALA A 209 9.86 0.21 -9.74
N LEU A 210 10.51 -0.71 -10.43
CA LEU A 210 11.81 -1.27 -10.03
C LEU A 210 12.58 -1.76 -11.25
N ILE A 211 13.88 -1.95 -11.07
CA ILE A 211 14.69 -2.69 -12.04
C ILE A 211 14.65 -4.16 -11.67
N HIS A 212 14.28 -5.02 -12.64
CA HIS A 212 14.24 -6.46 -12.42
C HIS A 212 15.63 -6.99 -12.03
N PRO A 213 15.75 -7.75 -10.92
CA PRO A 213 17.06 -8.08 -10.32
C PRO A 213 17.89 -9.09 -11.12
N ILE A 214 17.32 -9.73 -12.16
CA ILE A 214 18.00 -10.69 -13.03
C ILE A 214 18.18 -10.09 -14.43
N THR A 215 17.08 -9.62 -15.07
CA THR A 215 17.14 -9.18 -16.48
C THR A 215 17.65 -7.75 -16.64
N GLY A 216 17.59 -6.93 -15.58
CA GLY A 216 17.92 -5.50 -15.63
C GLY A 216 16.85 -4.63 -16.30
N GLU A 217 15.75 -5.20 -16.75
CA GLU A 217 14.65 -4.46 -17.36
C GLU A 217 13.86 -3.66 -16.33
N ARG A 218 13.29 -2.54 -16.74
CA ARG A 218 12.41 -1.74 -15.90
C ARG A 218 11.00 -2.35 -15.89
N ILE A 219 10.53 -2.69 -14.69
CA ILE A 219 9.14 -3.02 -14.42
C ILE A 219 8.49 -1.77 -13.86
N ASP A 220 7.36 -1.35 -14.41
CA ASP A 220 6.62 -0.16 -13.98
C ASP A 220 5.12 -0.47 -14.09
N VAL A 221 4.47 -0.65 -12.96
CA VAL A 221 3.09 -1.13 -12.89
C VAL A 221 2.25 -0.14 -12.10
N THR A 222 1.09 0.19 -12.63
CA THR A 222 0.05 0.98 -11.96
C THR A 222 -1.22 0.15 -11.80
N GLN A 223 -1.91 0.34 -10.68
CA GLN A 223 -3.19 -0.29 -10.40
C GLN A 223 -4.11 0.72 -9.71
N PRO A 224 -5.15 1.21 -10.36
CA PRO A 224 -6.10 2.13 -9.74
C PRO A 224 -6.86 1.46 -8.59
N PRO A 225 -7.34 2.25 -7.63
CA PRO A 225 -8.23 1.75 -6.59
C PRO A 225 -9.55 1.27 -7.19
N PRO A 226 -10.34 0.45 -6.45
CA PRO A 226 -11.65 0.01 -6.92
C PRO A 226 -12.62 1.19 -7.05
N GLU A 227 -13.53 1.13 -8.04
CA GLU A 227 -14.58 2.14 -8.28
C GLU A 227 -15.68 2.10 -7.21
N GLN A 228 -15.30 2.43 -5.98
CA GLN A 228 -16.19 2.51 -4.83
C GLN A 228 -15.83 3.71 -3.96
N TYR A 229 -16.73 4.08 -3.03
CA TYR A 229 -16.46 5.16 -2.07
C TYR A 229 -15.19 4.90 -1.27
N PRO A 230 -14.30 5.90 -1.11
CA PRO A 230 -14.44 7.29 -1.57
C PRO A 230 -13.80 7.57 -2.95
N TRP A 231 -13.23 6.59 -3.62
CA TRP A 231 -12.48 6.76 -4.87
C TRP A 231 -13.36 7.24 -6.03
N ASN A 232 -14.62 6.78 -6.07
CA ASN A 232 -15.61 7.16 -7.09
C ASN A 232 -16.14 8.60 -6.95
N LEU A 233 -15.69 9.35 -5.96
CA LEU A 233 -15.95 10.79 -5.85
C LEU A 233 -15.06 11.63 -6.77
N PHE A 234 -14.01 11.02 -7.34
CA PHE A 234 -13.00 11.66 -8.16
C PHE A 234 -12.99 11.01 -9.55
N ASN A 235 -12.68 11.81 -10.58
CA ASN A 235 -12.58 11.26 -11.93
C ASN A 235 -11.33 10.42 -12.07
N CYS A 236 -11.50 9.08 -12.20
CA CYS A 236 -10.39 8.14 -12.26
C CYS A 236 -9.58 8.22 -13.56
N ASP A 237 -10.05 8.90 -14.62
CA ASP A 237 -9.29 9.05 -15.87
C ASP A 237 -8.01 9.87 -15.66
N GLU A 238 -8.01 10.81 -14.71
CA GLU A 238 -6.82 11.57 -14.29
C GLU A 238 -5.75 10.69 -13.60
N LEU A 239 -6.15 9.49 -13.15
CA LEU A 239 -5.27 8.55 -12.49
C LEU A 239 -4.56 7.59 -13.43
N ARG A 240 -4.99 7.57 -14.73
CA ARG A 240 -4.46 6.66 -15.75
C ARG A 240 -3.40 7.31 -16.64
N GLY A 241 -3.21 8.63 -16.48
CA GLY A 241 -2.24 9.42 -17.22
C GLY A 241 -0.80 9.33 -16.77
#